data_dde8e8b3dc3a9ac17b2232a7bad5e751
#
_entry.id   dde8e8b3dc3a9ac17b2232a7bad5e751
#
_cell.length_a   1.000
_cell.length_b   1.000
_cell.length_c   1.000
_cell.angle_alpha   90.00
_cell.angle_beta   90.00
_cell.angle_gamma   90.00
#
_symmetry.space_group_name_H-M   'P 1'
#
loop_
_entity.id
_entity.type
_entity.pdbx_description
1 polymer ?
#
loop_
_entity_poly.entity_id
_entity_poly.type
_entity_poly.pdbx_seq_one_letter_code
_entity_poly.pdbx_strand_id
1 'polypeptide(L)' 'MRTFIVYDLDSQMPIAVGEQVSAETARYCASVATGIFQTNLLAEEIDLEKQITY' A
#
# COMPACT_ATOMS: atom_id res chain seq x y z
N MET A 1 12.28 7.39 -2.32
CA MET A 1 11.22 6.47 -1.89
C MET A 1 9.93 6.77 -2.64
N ARG A 2 9.06 5.78 -2.74
CA ARG A 2 7.79 5.91 -3.44
C ARG A 2 6.66 5.74 -2.44
N THR A 3 5.52 6.34 -2.74
CA THR A 3 4.36 6.26 -1.86
C THR A 3 3.44 5.14 -2.32
N PHE A 4 3.02 4.30 -1.38
CA PHE A 4 2.14 3.17 -1.67
C PHE A 4 0.89 3.22 -0.79
N ILE A 5 -0.24 2.82 -1.38
CA ILE A 5 -1.43 2.46 -0.61
C ILE A 5 -1.55 0.95 -0.61
N VAL A 6 -1.81 0.37 0.55
CA VAL A 6 -2.01 -1.07 0.68
C VAL A 6 -3.48 -1.33 0.97
N TYR A 7 -4.08 -2.22 0.19
CA TYR A 7 -5.49 -2.59 0.29
C TYR A 7 -5.62 -4.01 0.82
N ASP A 8 -6.65 -4.22 1.62
CA ASP A 8 -7.10 -5.56 2.00
C ASP A 8 -7.95 -6.11 0.85
N LEU A 9 -7.54 -7.25 0.29
CA LEU A 9 -8.24 -7.83 -0.85
C LEU A 9 -9.64 -8.34 -0.51
N ASP A 10 -9.87 -8.73 0.73
CA ASP A 10 -11.19 -9.20 1.14
C ASP A 10 -12.21 -8.07 1.20
N SER A 11 -11.86 -6.98 1.84
CA SER A 11 -12.76 -5.84 2.00
C SER A 11 -12.61 -4.81 0.88
N GLN A 12 -11.50 -4.88 0.14
CA GLN A 12 -11.14 -3.90 -0.89
C GLN A 12 -10.96 -2.49 -0.33
N MET A 13 -10.66 -2.41 0.97
CA MET A 13 -10.48 -1.13 1.65
C MET A 13 -8.99 -0.84 1.84
N PRO A 14 -8.59 0.43 1.74
CA PRO A 14 -7.21 0.80 2.06
C PRO A 14 -6.99 0.66 3.56
N ILE A 15 -5.87 0.02 3.93
CA ILE A 15 -5.54 -0.22 5.33
C ILE A 15 -4.25 0.45 5.76
N ALA A 16 -3.42 0.85 4.80
CA ALA A 16 -2.15 1.49 5.12
C ALA A 16 -1.70 2.36 3.96
N VAL A 17 -0.95 3.40 4.29
CA VAL A 17 -0.34 4.27 3.30
C VAL A 17 1.02 4.71 3.86
N GLY A 18 2.03 4.76 2.99
CA GLY A 18 3.34 5.20 3.44
C GLY A 18 4.37 5.15 2.34
N GLU A 19 5.56 5.64 2.67
CA GLU A 19 6.68 5.65 1.75
C GLU A 19 7.52 4.41 1.95
N GLN A 20 7.78 3.69 0.87
CA GLN A 20 8.57 2.47 0.88
C GLN A 20 9.41 2.39 -0.38
N VAL A 21 10.41 1.50 -0.35
CA VAL A 21 11.30 1.33 -1.50
C VAL A 21 10.66 0.52 -2.61
N SER A 22 9.66 -0.31 -2.30
CA SER A 22 8.99 -1.15 -3.28
C SER A 22 7.61 -1.56 -2.78
N ALA A 23 6.76 -2.03 -3.69
CA ALA A 23 5.45 -2.55 -3.36
C ALA A 23 5.53 -3.76 -2.42
N GLU A 24 6.53 -4.61 -2.62
CA GLU A 24 6.74 -5.78 -1.79
C GLU A 24 7.02 -5.41 -0.35
N THR A 25 7.89 -4.42 -0.15
CA THR A 25 8.19 -3.91 1.19
C THR A 25 6.96 -3.27 1.82
N ALA A 26 6.17 -2.54 1.03
CA ALA A 26 4.94 -1.93 1.53
C ALA A 26 3.96 -2.98 2.04
N ARG A 27 3.79 -4.08 1.29
CA ARG A 27 2.92 -5.17 1.72
C ARG A 27 3.45 -5.85 2.99
N TYR A 28 4.74 -6.05 3.05
CA TYR A 28 5.36 -6.68 4.23
C TYR A 28 5.12 -5.84 5.48
N CYS A 29 5.39 -4.54 5.39
CA CYS A 29 5.20 -3.65 6.54
C CYS A 29 3.74 -3.58 6.97
N ALA A 30 2.82 -3.52 6.01
CA ALA A 30 1.39 -3.52 6.31
C ALA A 30 0.96 -4.84 6.96
N SER A 31 1.51 -5.95 6.49
CA SER A 31 1.21 -7.27 7.06
C SER A 31 1.63 -7.34 8.52
N VAL A 32 2.83 -6.86 8.83
CA VAL A 32 3.32 -6.86 10.22
C VAL A 32 2.47 -5.95 11.09
N ALA A 33 2.09 -4.79 10.59
CA ALA A 33 1.34 -3.81 11.38
C ALA A 33 -0.11 -4.22 11.62
N THR A 34 -0.73 -4.92 10.68
CA THR A 34 -2.16 -5.25 10.74
C THR A 34 -2.44 -6.69 11.13
N GLY A 35 -1.45 -7.58 11.00
CA GLY A 35 -1.66 -9.01 11.23
C GLY A 35 -2.32 -9.73 10.06
N ILE A 36 -2.52 -9.06 8.93
CA ILE A 36 -3.10 -9.66 7.73
C ILE A 36 -1.97 -10.24 6.88
N PHE A 37 -2.17 -11.45 6.35
CA PHE A 37 -1.16 -12.09 5.51
C PHE A 37 -0.89 -11.29 4.25
N GLN A 38 0.37 -11.26 3.82
CA GLN A 38 0.77 -10.53 2.61
C GLN A 38 0.01 -10.98 1.37
N THR A 39 -0.33 -12.27 1.29
CA THR A 39 -1.08 -12.81 0.16
C THR A 39 -2.47 -12.21 0.04
N ASN A 40 -2.96 -11.60 1.11
CA ASN A 40 -4.28 -10.95 1.13
C ASN A 40 -4.19 -9.43 0.99
N LEU A 41 -3.02 -8.92 0.64
CA LEU A 41 -2.76 -7.49 0.52
C LEU A 41 -2.31 -7.15 -0.89
N LEU A 42 -2.72 -5.98 -1.34
CA LEU A 42 -2.28 -5.41 -2.61
C LEU A 42 -1.70 -4.02 -2.35
N ALA A 43 -0.46 -3.80 -2.79
CA ALA A 43 0.17 -2.49 -2.69
C ALA A 43 0.14 -1.82 -4.06
N GLU A 44 -0.32 -0.59 -4.08
CA GLU A 44 -0.43 0.19 -5.30
C GLU A 44 0.36 1.49 -5.14
N GLU A 45 1.22 1.77 -6.10
CA GLU A 45 2.02 2.98 -6.07
C GLU A 45 1.16 4.19 -6.44
N ILE A 46 1.32 5.27 -5.66
CA ILE A 46 0.64 6.53 -5.92
C ILE A 46 1.67 7.53 -6.39
N ASP A 47 1.37 8.21 -7.49
CA ASP A 47 2.17 9.34 -7.94
C ASP A 47 1.42 10.61 -7.58
N LEU A 48 1.82 11.23 -6.48
CA LEU A 48 1.15 12.41 -5.96
C LEU A 48 1.24 13.59 -6.92
N GLU A 49 2.32 13.66 -7.71
CA GLU A 49 2.47 14.74 -8.67
C GLU A 49 1.45 14.63 -9.80
N LYS A 50 1.13 13.41 -10.21
CA LYS A 50 0.16 13.19 -11.28
C LYS A 50 -1.27 13.32 -10.81
N GLN A 51 -1.50 13.24 -9.52
CA GLN A 51 -2.84 13.35 -8.98
C GLN A 51 -3.29 14.80 -8.78
N ILE A 52 -2.35 15.72 -8.84
CA ILE A 52 -2.67 17.13 -8.74
C ILE A 52 -2.95 17.64 -10.16
N THR A 53 -4.22 17.72 -10.50
CA THR A 53 -4.65 18.23 -11.79
C THR A 53 -5.47 19.50 -11.58
N TYR A 54 -5.15 20.48 -12.35
CA TYR A 54 -5.85 21.77 -12.32
C TYR A 54 -6.40 22.11 -13.68
#